data_158afbc57e6ee0dfe87855fc39c56a6d
#
_entry.id   158afbc57e6ee0dfe87855fc39c56a6d
#
_cell.length_a   1.000
_cell.length_b   1.000
_cell.length_c   1.000
_cell.angle_alpha   90.00
_cell.angle_beta   90.00
_cell.angle_gamma   90.00
#
_symmetry.space_group_name_H-M   'P 1'
#
loop_
_entity.id
_entity.type
_entity.pdbx_description
1 polymer ?
#
loop_
_entity_poly.entity_id
_entity_poly.type
_entity_poly.pdbx_seq_one_letter_code
_entity_poly.pdbx_strand_id
1 'polypeptide(L)'
;EEVLVRSGVSLVDMAGARNNLKQELADPFGWDFEKVVNNARSVWNEYLGRIDIETDDYLQKKKFYTNLYRALAAKATWSDVDGRFVDEDERIRQLEKPGDCIVSGEYWNTFWNNQQLFNLITPEISSQWARSAIQLYQNSGWFNTDPAGIEHTGVMVAMHPISQILGAWQSGIRDFDMHVAYDGLKKMMLTPPQKYEGGGTVGVENLVPYMEYGYIPAGKGTVS
;
A
#
# COMPACT_ATOMS: atom_id res chain seq x y z
N GLU A 1 4.55 -24.59 -32.15
CA GLU A 1 5.65 -24.58 -31.16
C GLU A 1 5.21 -23.71 -29.98
N GLU A 2 5.23 -24.27 -28.78
CA GLU A 2 4.87 -23.54 -27.57
C GLU A 2 6.14 -23.13 -26.84
N VAL A 3 6.20 -21.88 -26.36
CA VAL A 3 7.33 -21.34 -25.60
C VAL A 3 6.81 -20.80 -24.28
N LEU A 4 7.32 -21.31 -23.17
CA LEU A 4 7.04 -20.82 -21.84
C LEU A 4 8.16 -19.91 -21.36
N VAL A 5 7.78 -18.74 -20.83
CA VAL A 5 8.71 -17.77 -20.25
C VAL A 5 8.24 -17.45 -18.83
N ARG A 6 9.18 -17.35 -17.90
CA ARG A 6 8.93 -16.86 -16.55
C ARG A 6 9.98 -15.81 -16.18
N SER A 7 9.56 -14.79 -15.45
CA SER A 7 10.41 -13.68 -15.03
C SER A 7 10.27 -13.42 -13.55
N GLY A 8 11.31 -12.93 -12.91
CA GLY A 8 11.30 -12.39 -11.57
C GLY A 8 11.69 -10.92 -11.61
N VAL A 9 11.15 -10.16 -10.68
CA VAL A 9 11.41 -8.73 -10.52
C VAL A 9 11.89 -8.47 -9.10
N SER A 10 12.79 -7.53 -8.92
CA SER A 10 13.19 -6.97 -7.64
C SER A 10 13.56 -5.51 -7.84
N LEU A 11 13.26 -4.67 -6.87
CA LEU A 11 13.71 -3.29 -6.82
C LEU A 11 15.09 -3.17 -6.16
N VAL A 12 15.57 -4.24 -5.53
CA VAL A 12 16.83 -4.28 -4.78
C VAL A 12 18.01 -4.61 -5.69
N ASP A 13 17.98 -5.81 -6.28
CA ASP A 13 19.07 -6.28 -7.15
C ASP A 13 18.66 -7.52 -7.99
N MET A 14 19.56 -7.94 -8.89
CA MET A 14 19.33 -9.13 -9.71
C MET A 14 19.32 -10.43 -8.89
N ALA A 15 19.99 -10.48 -7.74
CA ALA A 15 19.96 -11.66 -6.88
C ALA A 15 18.60 -11.79 -6.21
N GLY A 16 18.00 -10.66 -5.76
CA GLY A 16 16.62 -10.57 -5.29
C GLY A 16 15.64 -11.05 -6.35
N ALA A 17 15.74 -10.55 -7.58
CA ALA A 17 14.87 -10.97 -8.68
C ALA A 17 14.94 -12.49 -8.94
N ARG A 18 16.14 -13.09 -8.89
CA ARG A 18 16.31 -14.55 -9.03
C ARG A 18 15.71 -15.30 -7.84
N ASN A 19 15.87 -14.77 -6.63
CA ASN A 19 15.32 -15.37 -5.42
C ASN A 19 13.80 -15.31 -5.42
N ASN A 20 13.19 -14.17 -5.80
CA ASN A 20 11.75 -14.01 -5.96
C ASN A 20 11.20 -15.01 -6.99
N LEU A 21 11.81 -15.05 -8.19
CA LEU A 21 11.45 -16.03 -9.22
C LEU A 21 11.52 -17.47 -8.72
N LYS A 22 12.56 -17.79 -7.96
CA LYS A 22 12.76 -19.13 -7.43
C LYS A 22 11.67 -19.48 -6.42
N GLN A 23 11.49 -18.65 -5.39
CA GLN A 23 10.59 -18.95 -4.28
C GLN A 23 9.11 -18.82 -4.62
N GLU A 24 8.75 -17.83 -5.44
CA GLU A 24 7.33 -17.57 -5.75
C GLU A 24 6.81 -18.39 -6.95
N LEU A 25 7.68 -18.80 -7.85
CA LEU A 25 7.24 -19.44 -9.09
C LEU A 25 7.94 -20.77 -9.37
N ALA A 26 9.28 -20.82 -9.33
CA ALA A 26 10.01 -21.99 -9.80
C ALA A 26 9.89 -23.18 -8.84
N ASP A 27 10.11 -22.98 -7.54
CA ASP A 27 10.05 -24.04 -6.55
C ASP A 27 8.62 -24.60 -6.37
N PRO A 28 7.54 -23.78 -6.25
CA PRO A 28 6.22 -24.32 -6.05
C PRO A 28 5.57 -24.89 -7.32
N PHE A 29 5.89 -24.39 -8.51
CA PHE A 29 5.14 -24.71 -9.73
C PHE A 29 5.98 -25.31 -10.86
N GLY A 30 7.31 -25.19 -10.82
CA GLY A 30 8.16 -25.60 -11.93
C GLY A 30 7.80 -24.87 -13.24
N TRP A 31 7.61 -25.65 -14.31
CA TRP A 31 7.16 -25.17 -15.62
C TRP A 31 5.67 -25.50 -15.90
N ASP A 32 4.91 -25.83 -14.84
CA ASP A 32 3.50 -26.19 -14.97
C ASP A 32 2.62 -24.92 -14.90
N PHE A 33 2.26 -24.40 -16.06
CA PHE A 33 1.44 -23.20 -16.19
C PHE A 33 0.04 -23.40 -15.59
N GLU A 34 -0.55 -24.59 -15.72
CA GLU A 34 -1.87 -24.87 -15.17
C GLU A 34 -1.88 -24.85 -13.63
N LYS A 35 -0.81 -25.29 -13.00
CA LYS A 35 -0.69 -25.15 -11.54
C LYS A 35 -0.66 -23.68 -11.11
N VAL A 36 0.04 -22.81 -11.84
CA VAL A 36 0.07 -21.36 -11.55
C VAL A 36 -1.35 -20.79 -11.68
N VAL A 37 -2.04 -21.09 -12.77
CA VAL A 37 -3.42 -20.63 -12.99
C VAL A 37 -4.37 -21.11 -11.89
N ASN A 38 -4.28 -22.38 -11.52
CA ASN A 38 -5.16 -22.97 -10.49
C ASN A 38 -4.84 -22.38 -9.10
N ASN A 39 -3.58 -22.15 -8.78
CA ASN A 39 -3.19 -21.46 -7.55
C ASN A 39 -3.74 -20.04 -7.50
N ALA A 40 -3.57 -19.25 -8.56
CA ALA A 40 -4.10 -17.90 -8.63
C ALA A 40 -5.63 -17.86 -8.49
N ARG A 41 -6.34 -18.78 -9.13
CA ARG A 41 -7.80 -18.95 -8.95
C ARG A 41 -8.17 -19.28 -7.51
N SER A 42 -7.43 -20.17 -6.87
CA SER A 42 -7.69 -20.55 -5.47
C SER A 42 -7.54 -19.37 -4.53
N VAL A 43 -6.43 -18.63 -4.65
CA VAL A 43 -6.18 -17.43 -3.83
C VAL A 43 -7.26 -16.37 -4.04
N TRP A 44 -7.60 -16.05 -5.29
CA TRP A 44 -8.66 -15.09 -5.57
C TRP A 44 -10.03 -15.53 -5.08
N ASN A 45 -10.36 -16.83 -5.20
CA ASN A 45 -11.62 -17.36 -4.68
C ASN A 45 -11.69 -17.30 -3.16
N GLU A 46 -10.57 -17.46 -2.45
CA GLU A 46 -10.52 -17.28 -1.00
C GLU A 46 -10.87 -15.83 -0.61
N TYR A 47 -10.23 -14.84 -1.23
CA TYR A 47 -10.50 -13.43 -0.94
C TYR A 47 -11.90 -12.99 -1.37
N LEU A 48 -12.31 -13.34 -2.58
CA LEU A 48 -13.63 -12.95 -3.09
C LEU A 48 -14.77 -13.67 -2.36
N GLY A 49 -14.53 -14.90 -1.90
CA GLY A 49 -15.49 -15.69 -1.14
C GLY A 49 -15.70 -15.24 0.32
N ARG A 50 -14.96 -14.22 0.78
CA ARG A 50 -15.20 -13.60 2.10
C ARG A 50 -16.52 -12.85 2.18
N ILE A 51 -17.10 -12.49 1.04
CA ILE A 51 -18.46 -11.96 0.92
C ILE A 51 -19.24 -12.87 -0.01
N ASP A 52 -20.30 -13.48 0.49
CA ASP A 52 -21.25 -14.22 -0.34
C ASP A 52 -22.52 -13.40 -0.54
N ILE A 53 -22.98 -13.30 -1.78
CA ILE A 53 -24.22 -12.61 -2.13
C ILE A 53 -25.23 -13.57 -2.75
N GLU A 54 -26.45 -13.53 -2.26
CA GLU A 54 -27.58 -14.26 -2.83
C GLU A 54 -28.34 -13.35 -3.81
N THR A 55 -28.44 -13.75 -5.04
CA THR A 55 -29.23 -13.06 -6.08
C THR A 55 -29.44 -13.99 -7.28
N ASP A 56 -30.62 -13.92 -7.86
CA ASP A 56 -30.95 -14.63 -9.11
C ASP A 56 -30.45 -13.84 -10.35
N ASP A 57 -30.07 -12.59 -10.18
CA ASP A 57 -29.53 -11.75 -11.25
C ASP A 57 -28.02 -12.01 -11.44
N TYR A 58 -27.69 -12.84 -12.42
CA TYR A 58 -26.32 -13.15 -12.79
C TYR A 58 -25.48 -11.90 -13.10
N LEU A 59 -26.08 -10.87 -13.74
CA LEU A 59 -25.35 -9.65 -14.08
C LEU A 59 -24.96 -8.85 -12.84
N GLN A 60 -25.85 -8.77 -11.86
CA GLN A 60 -25.54 -8.10 -10.59
C GLN A 60 -24.45 -8.88 -9.82
N LYS A 61 -24.54 -10.20 -9.76
CA LYS A 61 -23.51 -11.03 -9.15
C LYS A 61 -22.14 -10.82 -9.80
N LYS A 62 -22.10 -10.82 -11.14
CA LYS A 62 -20.88 -10.57 -11.90
C LYS A 62 -20.30 -9.17 -11.65
N LYS A 63 -21.14 -8.14 -11.63
CA LYS A 63 -20.71 -6.76 -11.33
C LYS A 63 -20.13 -6.64 -9.93
N PHE A 64 -20.78 -7.26 -8.94
CA PHE A 64 -20.30 -7.24 -7.55
C PHE A 64 -18.89 -7.83 -7.43
N TYR A 65 -18.68 -9.07 -7.86
CA TYR A 65 -17.39 -9.73 -7.75
C TYR A 65 -16.30 -9.10 -8.63
N THR A 66 -16.68 -8.53 -9.79
CA THR A 66 -15.73 -7.77 -10.61
C THR A 66 -15.24 -6.51 -9.90
N ASN A 67 -16.15 -5.80 -9.22
CA ASN A 67 -15.77 -4.60 -8.47
C ASN A 67 -14.99 -4.96 -7.20
N LEU A 68 -15.37 -6.02 -6.50
CA LEU A 68 -14.62 -6.53 -5.35
C LEU A 68 -13.18 -6.92 -5.74
N TYR A 69 -13.03 -7.66 -6.84
CA TYR A 69 -11.71 -7.98 -7.39
C TYR A 69 -10.87 -6.71 -7.65
N ARG A 70 -11.44 -5.72 -8.32
CA ARG A 70 -10.74 -4.45 -8.62
C ARG A 70 -10.36 -3.69 -7.36
N ALA A 71 -11.22 -3.67 -6.35
CA ALA A 71 -10.93 -3.04 -5.08
C ALA A 71 -9.74 -3.71 -4.38
N LEU A 72 -9.71 -5.05 -4.34
CA LEU A 72 -8.63 -5.81 -3.69
C LEU A 72 -7.32 -5.80 -4.49
N ALA A 73 -7.38 -5.71 -5.82
CA ALA A 73 -6.20 -5.70 -6.69
C ALA A 73 -5.37 -4.40 -6.65
N ALA A 74 -5.84 -3.39 -5.91
CA ALA A 74 -5.18 -2.07 -5.85
C ALA A 74 -3.90 -2.04 -4.99
N LYS A 75 -3.57 -3.12 -4.29
CA LYS A 75 -2.37 -3.20 -3.45
C LYS A 75 -1.35 -4.17 -4.03
N ALA A 76 -0.08 -3.81 -3.88
CA ALA A 76 1.05 -4.60 -4.35
C ALA A 76 2.12 -4.75 -3.27
N THR A 77 2.88 -5.84 -3.33
CA THR A 77 4.06 -6.05 -2.49
C THR A 77 5.28 -5.44 -3.17
N TRP A 78 6.04 -4.65 -2.42
CA TRP A 78 7.24 -3.94 -2.90
C TRP A 78 8.54 -4.47 -2.31
N SER A 79 8.48 -5.34 -1.32
CA SER A 79 9.65 -6.03 -0.78
C SER A 79 9.90 -7.34 -1.49
N ASP A 80 11.17 -7.76 -1.54
CA ASP A 80 11.58 -9.09 -1.95
C ASP A 80 11.11 -10.16 -0.95
N VAL A 81 11.05 -11.40 -1.37
CA VAL A 81 10.62 -12.54 -0.52
C VAL A 81 11.52 -12.76 0.71
N ASP A 82 12.74 -12.27 0.68
CA ASP A 82 13.67 -12.29 1.82
C ASP A 82 13.50 -11.08 2.77
N GLY A 83 12.51 -10.21 2.47
CA GLY A 83 12.18 -9.03 3.25
C GLY A 83 13.06 -7.81 2.97
N ARG A 84 13.95 -7.86 1.97
CA ARG A 84 14.69 -6.67 1.53
C ARG A 84 13.80 -5.76 0.69
N PHE A 85 13.98 -4.45 0.82
CA PHE A 85 13.31 -3.45 0.02
C PHE A 85 14.16 -2.18 -0.13
N VAL A 86 13.83 -1.34 -1.09
CA VAL A 86 14.43 -0.01 -1.25
C VAL A 86 13.48 1.00 -0.59
N ASP A 87 14.02 1.84 0.29
CA ASP A 87 13.25 2.90 0.96
C ASP A 87 13.22 4.21 0.13
N GLU A 88 12.59 5.24 0.68
CA GLU A 88 12.43 6.56 0.05
C GLU A 88 13.76 7.31 -0.15
N ASP A 89 14.82 6.88 0.55
CA ASP A 89 16.18 7.43 0.42
C ASP A 89 17.04 6.61 -0.56
N GLU A 90 16.42 5.72 -1.35
CA GLU A 90 17.11 4.77 -2.24
C GLU A 90 18.05 3.81 -1.51
N ARG A 91 17.82 3.58 -0.22
CA ARG A 91 18.64 2.67 0.60
C ARG A 91 17.99 1.30 0.69
N ILE A 92 18.82 0.26 0.58
CA ILE A 92 18.36 -1.11 0.81
C ILE A 92 18.16 -1.32 2.31
N ARG A 93 16.95 -1.72 2.67
CA ARG A 93 16.53 -2.04 4.03
C ARG A 93 16.12 -3.50 4.15
N GLN A 94 16.00 -3.93 5.39
CA GLN A 94 15.55 -5.28 5.76
C GLN A 94 14.38 -5.16 6.71
N LEU A 95 13.30 -5.87 6.41
CA LEU A 95 12.18 -6.03 7.33
C LEU A 95 12.62 -6.86 8.54
N GLU A 96 12.27 -6.40 9.73
CA GLU A 96 12.67 -7.05 10.98
C GLU A 96 11.86 -8.32 11.25
N LYS A 97 10.58 -8.30 10.88
CA LYS A 97 9.67 -9.41 11.15
C LYS A 97 9.58 -10.34 9.93
N PRO A 98 9.98 -11.62 10.08
CA PRO A 98 9.83 -12.59 9.01
C PRO A 98 8.37 -12.73 8.58
N GLY A 99 8.14 -12.75 7.27
CA GLY A 99 6.80 -12.85 6.68
C GLY A 99 6.06 -11.52 6.54
N ASP A 100 6.59 -10.42 7.05
CA ASP A 100 6.10 -9.10 6.70
C ASP A 100 6.54 -8.71 5.27
N CYS A 101 5.82 -7.76 4.69
CA CYS A 101 6.15 -7.18 3.39
C CYS A 101 5.87 -5.67 3.41
N ILE A 102 6.49 -4.93 2.52
CA ILE A 102 6.08 -3.56 2.24
C ILE A 102 4.89 -3.61 1.29
N VAL A 103 3.75 -3.14 1.77
CA VAL A 103 2.56 -2.95 0.95
C VAL A 103 2.57 -1.53 0.40
N SER A 104 2.57 -1.43 -0.90
CA SER A 104 2.46 -0.17 -1.63
C SER A 104 1.15 -0.12 -2.42
N GLY A 105 0.86 1.02 -2.94
CA GLY A 105 -0.31 1.31 -3.77
C GLY A 105 -0.99 2.60 -3.33
N GLU A 106 -1.68 3.18 -4.24
CA GLU A 106 -2.27 4.50 -4.09
C GLU A 106 -3.21 4.61 -2.88
N TYR A 107 -3.13 5.75 -2.20
CA TYR A 107 -4.05 6.14 -1.15
C TYR A 107 -5.27 6.91 -1.68
N TRP A 108 -5.12 7.58 -2.79
CA TRP A 108 -6.11 8.50 -3.35
C TRP A 108 -7.33 7.74 -3.91
N ASN A 109 -8.36 7.98 -3.52
CA ASN A 109 -9.39 8.37 -2.60
C ASN A 109 -9.86 7.16 -1.78
N THR A 110 -8.97 6.31 -1.35
CA THR A 110 -9.31 5.03 -0.70
C THR A 110 -10.06 5.22 0.62
N PHE A 111 -9.94 6.38 1.26
CA PHE A 111 -10.58 6.64 2.55
C PHE A 111 -12.12 6.68 2.47
N TRP A 112 -12.70 6.93 1.29
CA TRP A 112 -14.15 7.05 1.15
C TRP A 112 -14.90 5.74 1.38
N ASN A 113 -14.32 4.63 0.96
CA ASN A 113 -14.94 3.31 1.12
C ASN A 113 -13.93 2.14 1.11
N ASN A 114 -12.83 2.26 0.39
CA ASN A 114 -11.94 1.14 0.15
C ASN A 114 -11.17 0.73 1.41
N GLN A 115 -10.68 1.70 2.21
CA GLN A 115 -10.01 1.42 3.48
C GLN A 115 -10.94 0.71 4.47
N GLN A 116 -12.21 1.13 4.56
CA GLN A 116 -13.21 0.48 5.40
C GLN A 116 -13.53 -0.94 4.93
N LEU A 117 -13.60 -1.15 3.62
CA LEU A 117 -13.76 -2.49 3.05
C LEU A 117 -12.58 -3.40 3.43
N PHE A 118 -11.35 -2.92 3.26
CA PHE A 118 -10.15 -3.67 3.68
C PHE A 118 -10.17 -3.99 5.18
N ASN A 119 -10.51 -3.03 6.03
CA ASN A 119 -10.59 -3.25 7.47
C ASN A 119 -11.62 -4.33 7.83
N LEU A 120 -12.70 -4.44 7.07
CA LEU A 120 -13.79 -5.38 7.31
C LEU A 120 -13.48 -6.80 6.81
N ILE A 121 -12.98 -6.92 5.59
CA ILE A 121 -12.87 -8.24 4.91
C ILE A 121 -11.45 -8.75 4.78
N THR A 122 -10.45 -7.86 4.86
CA THR A 122 -9.02 -8.21 4.78
C THR A 122 -8.22 -7.45 5.86
N PRO A 123 -8.56 -7.62 7.16
CA PRO A 123 -7.88 -6.90 8.24
C PRO A 123 -6.38 -7.17 8.29
N GLU A 124 -5.93 -8.35 7.85
CA GLU A 124 -4.51 -8.69 7.72
C GLU A 124 -3.78 -7.81 6.70
N ILE A 125 -4.43 -7.46 5.58
CA ILE A 125 -3.86 -6.54 4.57
C ILE A 125 -3.86 -5.10 5.12
N SER A 126 -4.93 -4.67 5.79
CA SER A 126 -4.97 -3.36 6.44
C SER A 126 -3.89 -3.20 7.48
N SER A 127 -3.67 -4.23 8.29
CA SER A 127 -2.62 -4.29 9.29
C SER A 127 -1.23 -4.17 8.64
N GLN A 128 -0.97 -4.98 7.62
CA GLN A 128 0.30 -4.95 6.90
C GLN A 128 0.53 -3.59 6.23
N TRP A 129 -0.51 -2.99 5.68
CA TRP A 129 -0.44 -1.66 5.08
C TRP A 129 -0.09 -0.58 6.12
N ALA A 130 -0.71 -0.62 7.31
CA ALA A 130 -0.37 0.30 8.40
C ALA A 130 1.09 0.12 8.87
N ARG A 131 1.55 -1.13 9.07
CA ARG A 131 2.95 -1.41 9.42
C ARG A 131 3.93 -0.93 8.36
N SER A 132 3.61 -1.11 7.08
CA SER A 132 4.41 -0.62 5.97
C SER A 132 4.55 0.91 6.00
N ALA A 133 3.45 1.63 6.17
CA ALA A 133 3.46 3.09 6.26
C ALA A 133 4.30 3.57 7.46
N ILE A 134 4.18 2.92 8.62
CA ILE A 134 4.97 3.24 9.82
C ILE A 134 6.45 2.96 9.59
N GLN A 135 6.79 1.83 8.96
CA GLN A 135 8.18 1.48 8.63
C GLN A 135 8.81 2.52 7.70
N LEU A 136 8.10 2.94 6.66
CA LEU A 136 8.56 3.98 5.74
C LEU A 136 8.71 5.32 6.47
N TYR A 137 7.75 5.69 7.33
CA TYR A 137 7.90 6.86 8.19
C TYR A 137 9.15 6.81 9.09
N GLN A 138 9.44 5.67 9.70
CA GLN A 138 10.63 5.51 10.55
C GLN A 138 11.93 5.65 9.77
N ASN A 139 11.94 5.26 8.50
CA ASN A 139 13.11 5.37 7.62
C ASN A 139 13.35 6.82 7.15
N SER A 140 12.31 7.48 6.64
CA SER A 140 12.38 8.81 6.03
C SER A 140 12.09 9.96 6.99
N GLY A 141 11.44 9.66 8.12
CA GLY A 141 10.95 10.66 9.05
C GLY A 141 9.65 11.34 8.62
N TRP A 142 9.01 10.89 7.53
CA TRP A 142 7.75 11.41 7.01
C TRP A 142 6.84 10.30 6.52
N PHE A 143 5.53 10.46 6.74
CA PHE A 143 4.56 9.62 6.02
C PHE A 143 4.48 10.07 4.57
N ASN A 144 4.47 9.12 3.67
CA ASN A 144 4.23 9.38 2.26
C ASN A 144 2.72 9.65 2.04
N THR A 145 2.39 10.72 1.35
CA THR A 145 1.00 11.10 1.10
C THR A 145 0.34 10.24 0.03
N ASP A 146 1.10 9.82 -0.95
CA ASP A 146 0.64 8.94 -2.01
C ASP A 146 1.83 8.26 -2.69
N PRO A 147 2.22 7.10 -2.21
CA PRO A 147 3.37 6.41 -2.78
C PRO A 147 3.01 5.83 -4.15
N ALA A 148 3.48 6.47 -5.20
CA ALA A 148 3.64 5.80 -6.49
C ALA A 148 4.92 4.97 -6.43
N GLY A 149 4.85 3.82 -5.79
CA GLY A 149 6.03 3.08 -5.37
C GLY A 149 6.39 3.40 -3.92
N ILE A 150 7.61 3.83 -3.68
CA ILE A 150 8.15 4.17 -2.36
C ILE A 150 8.52 5.66 -2.24
N GLU A 151 8.47 6.42 -3.33
CA GLU A 151 8.89 7.80 -3.38
C GLU A 151 7.88 8.77 -2.78
N HIS A 152 8.37 9.89 -2.23
CA HIS A 152 7.54 11.03 -1.88
C HIS A 152 7.15 11.78 -3.15
N THR A 153 5.96 11.50 -3.67
CA THR A 153 5.47 12.20 -4.86
C THR A 153 4.77 13.51 -4.46
N GLY A 154 5.02 14.59 -5.19
CA GLY A 154 4.28 15.84 -5.03
C GLY A 154 3.03 15.94 -5.93
N VAL A 155 2.56 14.82 -6.46
CA VAL A 155 1.48 14.81 -7.44
C VAL A 155 0.12 14.71 -6.79
N MET A 156 -0.02 13.82 -5.81
CA MET A 156 -1.27 13.65 -5.07
C MET A 156 -1.22 14.42 -3.77
N VAL A 157 -2.34 14.97 -3.41
CA VAL A 157 -2.52 15.78 -2.20
C VAL A 157 -3.41 15.04 -1.22
N ALA A 158 -3.39 15.41 0.00
CA ALA A 158 -4.19 14.98 1.13
C ALA A 158 -3.40 14.08 2.10
N MET A 159 -3.99 13.89 3.27
CA MET A 159 -3.37 13.21 4.43
C MET A 159 -3.91 11.80 4.57
N HIS A 160 -3.85 11.02 3.49
CA HIS A 160 -4.43 9.69 3.43
C HIS A 160 -3.89 8.70 4.48
N PRO A 161 -2.60 8.73 4.89
CA PRO A 161 -2.11 7.87 5.97
C PRO A 161 -2.86 8.05 7.29
N ILE A 162 -3.38 9.26 7.56
CA ILE A 162 -4.17 9.52 8.77
C ILE A 162 -5.43 8.68 8.76
N SER A 163 -6.23 8.77 7.69
CA SER A 163 -7.47 8.01 7.58
C SER A 163 -7.23 6.50 7.57
N GLN A 164 -6.16 6.05 6.92
CA GLN A 164 -5.82 4.63 6.84
C GLN A 164 -5.43 4.06 8.21
N ILE A 165 -4.49 4.69 8.91
CA ILE A 165 -3.98 4.21 10.19
C ILE A 165 -5.04 4.34 11.29
N LEU A 166 -5.72 5.50 11.37
CA LEU A 166 -6.78 5.71 12.36
C LEU A 166 -8.00 4.84 12.08
N GLY A 167 -8.37 4.66 10.81
CA GLY A 167 -9.47 3.78 10.40
C GLY A 167 -9.19 2.32 10.78
N ALA A 168 -7.99 1.83 10.53
CA ALA A 168 -7.55 0.50 10.97
C ALA A 168 -7.60 0.38 12.50
N TRP A 169 -7.06 1.36 13.21
CA TRP A 169 -7.09 1.38 14.68
C TRP A 169 -8.52 1.38 15.25
N GLN A 170 -9.40 2.21 14.73
CA GLN A 170 -10.80 2.27 15.17
C GLN A 170 -11.57 0.98 14.85
N SER A 171 -11.20 0.30 13.79
CA SER A 171 -11.76 -1.01 13.41
C SER A 171 -11.24 -2.18 14.26
N GLY A 172 -10.39 -1.93 15.25
CA GLY A 172 -9.88 -2.96 16.16
C GLY A 172 -8.57 -3.60 15.74
N ILE A 173 -7.95 -3.18 14.65
CA ILE A 173 -6.63 -3.65 14.21
C ILE A 173 -5.56 -2.99 15.09
N ARG A 174 -4.76 -3.78 15.81
CA ARG A 174 -3.90 -3.30 16.91
C ARG A 174 -2.44 -3.77 16.81
N ASP A 175 -2.05 -4.48 15.77
CA ASP A 175 -0.74 -5.12 15.62
C ASP A 175 0.32 -4.21 14.96
N PHE A 176 0.19 -2.90 15.17
CA PHE A 176 1.18 -1.90 14.79
C PHE A 176 1.39 -0.88 15.92
N ASP A 177 2.54 -0.20 15.93
CA ASP A 177 2.87 0.79 16.96
C ASP A 177 2.15 2.11 16.73
N MET A 178 1.04 2.29 17.48
CA MET A 178 0.23 3.50 17.37
C MET A 178 0.92 4.74 17.99
N HIS A 179 1.89 4.58 18.89
CA HIS A 179 2.63 5.73 19.41
C HIS A 179 3.55 6.31 18.36
N VAL A 180 4.31 5.45 17.68
CA VAL A 180 5.14 5.85 16.54
C VAL A 180 4.29 6.45 15.43
N ALA A 181 3.15 5.82 15.10
CA ALA A 181 2.22 6.35 14.12
C ALA A 181 1.71 7.74 14.50
N TYR A 182 1.26 7.92 15.75
CA TYR A 182 0.74 9.20 16.24
C TYR A 182 1.77 10.33 16.13
N ASP A 183 3.01 10.08 16.52
CA ASP A 183 4.08 11.09 16.43
C ASP A 183 4.33 11.52 14.98
N GLY A 184 4.34 10.58 14.06
CA GLY A 184 4.51 10.85 12.63
C GLY A 184 3.32 11.59 12.02
N LEU A 185 2.10 11.16 12.34
CA LEU A 185 0.87 11.81 11.87
C LEU A 185 0.75 13.24 12.44
N LYS A 186 1.09 13.44 13.71
CA LYS A 186 1.14 14.76 14.34
C LYS A 186 2.19 15.66 13.67
N LYS A 187 3.39 15.13 13.39
CA LYS A 187 4.42 15.84 12.66
C LYS A 187 3.91 16.28 11.29
N MET A 188 3.30 15.38 10.52
CA MET A 188 2.74 15.67 9.21
C MET A 188 1.68 16.76 9.24
N MET A 189 0.85 16.81 10.29
CA MET A 189 -0.24 17.77 10.45
C MET A 189 0.19 19.15 10.96
N LEU A 190 1.33 19.26 11.63
CA LEU A 190 1.71 20.48 12.35
C LEU A 190 3.05 21.07 11.88
N THR A 191 3.78 20.38 11.00
CA THR A 191 5.05 20.86 10.48
C THR A 191 4.88 21.41 9.06
N PRO A 192 5.33 22.63 8.77
CA PRO A 192 5.26 23.18 7.43
C PRO A 192 5.88 22.25 6.38
N PRO A 193 5.33 22.24 5.15
CA PRO A 193 5.85 21.41 4.08
C PRO A 193 7.27 21.80 3.72
N GLN A 194 8.06 20.83 3.31
CA GLN A 194 9.43 21.05 2.88
C GLN A 194 9.80 20.15 1.70
N LYS A 195 10.82 20.55 0.96
CA LYS A 195 11.41 19.69 -0.06
C LYS A 195 12.11 18.51 0.62
N TYR A 196 11.93 17.32 0.06
CA TYR A 196 12.60 16.12 0.50
C TYR A 196 13.91 15.92 -0.29
N GLU A 197 14.99 15.50 0.37
CA GLU A 197 16.30 15.35 -0.28
C GLU A 197 16.26 14.30 -1.41
N GLY A 198 15.49 13.22 -1.25
CA GLY A 198 15.26 12.19 -2.26
C GLY A 198 14.29 12.59 -3.38
N GLY A 199 13.83 13.83 -3.40
CA GLY A 199 12.86 14.34 -4.38
C GLY A 199 11.44 14.50 -3.81
N GLY A 200 10.62 15.29 -4.50
CA GLY A 200 9.25 15.57 -4.08
C GLY A 200 9.12 16.54 -2.90
N THR A 201 7.95 16.56 -2.30
CA THR A 201 7.59 17.40 -1.15
C THR A 201 7.00 16.54 -0.05
N VAL A 202 7.40 16.78 1.19
CA VAL A 202 6.86 16.11 2.38
C VAL A 202 6.07 17.11 3.21
N GLY A 203 5.09 16.60 3.98
CA GLY A 203 4.15 17.43 4.74
C GLY A 203 2.96 17.88 3.90
N VAL A 204 2.12 18.75 4.45
CA VAL A 204 0.88 19.22 3.83
C VAL A 204 1.09 20.58 3.19
N GLU A 205 0.99 20.67 1.87
CA GLU A 205 1.36 21.87 1.10
C GLU A 205 0.67 23.15 1.57
N ASN A 206 -0.59 23.10 1.89
CA ASN A 206 -1.37 24.28 2.29
C ASN A 206 -1.51 24.45 3.81
N LEU A 207 -0.67 23.78 4.59
CA LEU A 207 -0.74 23.80 6.05
C LEU A 207 -0.57 25.21 6.62
N VAL A 208 0.43 25.96 6.15
CA VAL A 208 0.75 27.30 6.71
C VAL A 208 -0.41 28.26 6.58
N PRO A 209 -0.97 28.53 5.39
CA PRO A 209 -2.16 29.39 5.27
C PRO A 209 -3.37 28.83 6.01
N TYR A 210 -3.55 27.51 6.05
CA TYR A 210 -4.63 26.91 6.82
C TYR A 210 -4.49 27.17 8.32
N MET A 211 -3.31 27.05 8.88
CA MET A 211 -3.07 27.33 10.31
C MET A 211 -3.26 28.81 10.65
N GLU A 212 -2.93 29.72 9.72
CA GLU A 212 -3.07 31.16 9.91
C GLU A 212 -4.52 31.63 9.85
N TYR A 213 -5.29 31.13 8.88
CA TYR A 213 -6.62 31.67 8.56
C TYR A 213 -7.78 30.71 8.95
N GLY A 214 -7.51 29.45 9.25
CA GLY A 214 -8.54 28.39 9.43
C GLY A 214 -9.15 27.89 8.13
N TYR A 215 -8.72 28.41 6.98
CA TYR A 215 -9.07 28.00 5.63
C TYR A 215 -7.92 28.38 4.68
N ILE A 216 -8.01 27.98 3.42
CA ILE A 216 -7.01 28.34 2.41
C ILE A 216 -7.56 29.51 1.58
N PRO A 217 -7.07 30.76 1.76
CA PRO A 217 -7.52 31.92 0.99
C PRO A 217 -7.12 31.80 -0.48
N ALA A 218 -7.92 32.37 -1.38
CA ALA A 218 -7.60 32.45 -2.79
C ALA A 218 -6.24 33.14 -3.00
N GLY A 219 -5.38 32.53 -3.81
CA GLY A 219 -4.01 32.99 -4.08
C GLY A 219 -2.97 32.75 -2.98
N LYS A 220 -3.33 32.07 -1.89
CA LYS A 220 -2.44 31.69 -0.79
C LYS A 220 -2.12 30.19 -0.76
N GLY A 221 -2.81 29.39 -1.54
CA GLY A 221 -2.59 27.95 -1.65
C GLY A 221 -2.10 27.54 -3.03
N THR A 222 -1.50 26.37 -3.11
CA THR A 222 -1.26 25.69 -4.37
C THR A 222 -2.57 25.06 -4.85
N VAL A 223 -2.86 25.19 -6.14
CA VAL A 223 -3.94 24.46 -6.78
C VAL A 223 -3.31 23.25 -7.40
N SER A 224 -3.57 22.10 -6.83
CA SER A 224 -3.22 20.79 -7.42
C SER A 224 -4.42 20.18 -8.12
#